data_4bded9d8888c6602352d72c91a769b21
#
_entry.id   4bded9d8888c6602352d72c91a769b21
#
_cell.length_a   1.000
_cell.length_b   1.000
_cell.length_c   1.000
_cell.angle_alpha   90.00
_cell.angle_beta   90.00
_cell.angle_gamma   90.00
#
_symmetry.space_group_name_H-M   'P 1'
#
loop_
_entity.id
_entity.type
_entity.pdbx_description
1 polymer ?
#
loop_
_entity_poly.entity_id
_entity_poly.type
_entity_poly.pdbx_seq_one_letter_code
_entity_poly.pdbx_strand_id
1 'polypeptide(L)'
;AVALGAKIIEKHFTLDRSSKGPDHKASLEPNELKEMVIAIRNIEMAISGNGLKEASLSEKKNIYTTRKSIHLSKDLTSGSIINEEDIIPLRPGDGICTMNWENIIGKQVNKDLKKFTKLTLKDLS
;
A
#
# COMPACT_ATOMS: atom_id res chain seq x y z
N ALA A 1 17.51 -16.52 10.13
CA ALA A 1 17.88 -17.46 9.04
C ALA A 1 16.81 -17.44 7.94
N VAL A 2 15.53 -17.77 8.25
CA VAL A 2 14.44 -17.88 7.24
C VAL A 2 14.26 -16.57 6.46
N ALA A 3 14.20 -15.42 7.13
CA ALA A 3 14.10 -14.10 6.46
C ALA A 3 15.27 -13.81 5.49
N LEU A 4 16.41 -14.48 5.68
CA LEU A 4 17.58 -14.40 4.81
C LEU A 4 17.65 -15.53 3.77
N GLY A 5 16.55 -16.30 3.63
CA GLY A 5 16.42 -17.32 2.58
C GLY A 5 16.77 -18.75 3.00
N ALA A 6 17.00 -19.03 4.28
CA ALA A 6 17.22 -20.41 4.73
C ALA A 6 15.98 -21.28 4.42
N LYS A 7 16.19 -22.43 3.81
CA LYS A 7 15.14 -23.39 3.42
C LYS A 7 15.05 -24.59 4.36
N ILE A 8 16.11 -24.85 5.10
CA ILE A 8 16.22 -25.98 6.02
C ILE A 8 16.75 -25.44 7.35
N ILE A 9 16.08 -25.83 8.43
CA ILE A 9 16.50 -25.54 9.80
C ILE A 9 16.66 -26.87 10.51
N GLU A 10 17.87 -27.15 11.00
CA GLU A 10 18.19 -28.33 11.80
C GLU A 10 18.36 -27.92 13.26
N LYS A 11 17.72 -28.65 14.19
CA LYS A 11 17.85 -28.46 15.62
C LYS A 11 17.81 -29.79 16.36
N HIS A 12 18.64 -29.91 17.39
CA HIS A 12 18.49 -30.98 18.37
C HIS A 12 17.17 -30.83 19.11
N PHE A 13 16.53 -31.93 19.40
CA PHE A 13 15.24 -32.01 20.08
C PHE A 13 15.30 -32.97 21.25
N THR A 14 14.68 -32.61 22.37
CA THR A 14 14.56 -33.43 23.56
C THR A 14 13.19 -33.28 24.20
N LEU A 15 12.74 -34.27 24.93
CA LEU A 15 11.53 -34.17 25.77
C LEU A 15 11.83 -33.45 27.10
N ASP A 16 13.07 -33.52 27.59
CA ASP A 16 13.49 -32.92 28.86
C ASP A 16 14.99 -32.57 28.80
N ARG A 17 15.32 -31.29 28.96
CA ARG A 17 16.71 -30.79 29.01
C ARG A 17 17.50 -31.25 30.19
N SER A 18 16.83 -31.71 31.28
CA SER A 18 17.49 -32.21 32.48
C SER A 18 17.96 -33.65 32.34
N SER A 19 17.58 -34.33 31.26
CA SER A 19 17.99 -35.69 30.96
C SER A 19 19.49 -35.81 30.86
N LYS A 20 20.04 -36.97 31.24
CA LYS A 20 21.47 -37.28 31.19
C LYS A 20 21.87 -37.51 29.71
N GLY A 21 22.88 -36.80 29.26
CA GLY A 21 23.44 -36.95 27.90
C GLY A 21 24.07 -35.66 27.42
N PRO A 22 24.88 -35.72 26.34
CA PRO A 22 25.65 -34.55 25.89
C PRO A 22 24.79 -33.44 25.29
N ASP A 23 23.71 -33.77 24.60
CA ASP A 23 23.01 -32.80 23.72
C ASP A 23 21.69 -32.26 24.30
N HIS A 24 21.18 -32.84 25.41
CA HIS A 24 19.89 -32.43 25.97
C HIS A 24 19.84 -30.95 26.35
N LYS A 25 20.92 -30.41 26.93
CA LYS A 25 21.01 -29.00 27.36
C LYS A 25 20.92 -28.02 26.18
N ALA A 26 21.38 -28.42 25.00
CA ALA A 26 21.38 -27.61 23.78
C ALA A 26 20.15 -27.84 22.88
N SER A 27 19.30 -28.76 23.26
CA SER A 27 18.13 -29.19 22.47
C SER A 27 16.93 -28.30 22.74
N LEU A 28 16.02 -28.24 21.76
CA LEU A 28 14.69 -27.65 21.95
C LEU A 28 13.76 -28.65 22.64
N GLU A 29 12.93 -28.15 23.55
CA GLU A 29 11.80 -28.88 24.10
C GLU A 29 10.53 -28.69 23.24
N PRO A 30 9.46 -29.51 23.42
CA PRO A 30 8.30 -29.50 22.55
C PRO A 30 7.65 -28.13 22.36
N ASN A 31 7.53 -27.34 23.44
CA ASN A 31 6.94 -26.00 23.36
C ASN A 31 7.80 -25.03 22.55
N GLU A 32 9.11 -25.07 22.75
CA GLU A 32 10.06 -24.23 22.02
C GLU A 32 10.12 -24.59 20.52
N LEU A 33 10.04 -25.88 20.20
CA LEU A 33 9.95 -26.32 18.80
C LEU A 33 8.66 -25.79 18.16
N LYS A 34 7.54 -25.85 18.88
CA LYS A 34 6.24 -25.30 18.43
C LYS A 34 6.34 -23.80 18.16
N GLU A 35 6.91 -23.04 19.10
CA GLU A 35 7.09 -21.60 18.96
C GLU A 35 8.02 -21.25 17.78
N MET A 36 9.10 -22.01 17.61
CA MET A 36 10.01 -21.85 16.47
C MET A 36 9.28 -22.07 15.13
N VAL A 37 8.45 -23.12 15.02
CA VAL A 37 7.69 -23.37 13.81
C VAL A 37 6.68 -22.25 13.54
N ILE A 38 5.99 -21.76 14.55
CA ILE A 38 5.05 -20.63 14.43
C ILE A 38 5.82 -19.38 13.95
N ALA A 39 6.97 -19.07 14.54
CA ALA A 39 7.79 -17.94 14.14
C ALA A 39 8.27 -18.05 12.68
N ILE A 40 8.68 -19.22 12.24
CA ILE A 40 9.05 -19.48 10.84
C ILE A 40 7.86 -19.20 9.90
N ARG A 41 6.67 -19.74 10.21
CA ARG A 41 5.47 -19.52 9.38
C ARG A 41 5.06 -18.04 9.33
N ASN A 42 5.17 -17.32 10.43
CA ASN A 42 4.92 -15.88 10.46
C ASN A 42 5.90 -15.10 9.57
N ILE A 43 7.18 -15.46 9.57
CA ILE A 43 8.19 -14.85 8.70
C ILE A 43 7.90 -15.17 7.23
N GLU A 44 7.57 -16.42 6.90
CA GLU A 44 7.20 -16.82 5.54
C GLU A 44 6.01 -15.99 5.02
N MET A 45 4.99 -15.78 5.85
CA MET A 45 3.86 -14.89 5.49
C MET A 45 4.30 -13.44 5.31
N ALA A 46 5.15 -12.92 6.20
CA ALA A 46 5.61 -11.53 6.16
C ALA A 46 6.44 -11.20 4.92
N ILE A 47 7.25 -12.16 4.44
CA ILE A 47 8.10 -11.99 3.25
C ILE A 47 7.43 -12.52 1.97
N SER A 48 6.19 -13.03 2.07
CA SER A 48 5.44 -13.51 0.92
C SER A 48 4.95 -12.34 0.07
N GLY A 49 4.56 -12.63 -1.18
CA GLY A 49 4.03 -11.65 -2.12
C GLY A 49 4.93 -11.46 -3.34
N ASN A 50 4.51 -10.59 -4.23
CA ASN A 50 5.19 -10.29 -5.50
C ASN A 50 6.10 -9.06 -5.43
N GLY A 51 6.23 -8.41 -4.27
CA GLY A 51 6.98 -7.16 -4.08
C GLY A 51 6.32 -5.92 -4.70
N LEU A 52 5.14 -6.05 -5.30
CA LEU A 52 4.41 -4.92 -5.88
C LEU A 52 3.50 -4.27 -4.83
N LYS A 53 3.53 -2.94 -4.79
CA LYS A 53 2.62 -2.16 -3.92
C LYS A 53 1.25 -2.05 -4.59
N GLU A 54 0.36 -2.96 -4.26
CA GLU A 54 -1.02 -2.96 -4.74
C GLU A 54 -2.01 -2.81 -3.58
N ALA A 55 -3.18 -2.22 -3.87
CA ALA A 55 -4.25 -2.16 -2.89
C ALA A 55 -4.81 -3.56 -2.63
N SER A 56 -4.89 -3.96 -1.36
CA SER A 56 -5.53 -5.21 -0.95
C SER A 56 -7.02 -5.23 -1.30
N LEU A 57 -7.63 -6.42 -1.26
CA LEU A 57 -9.08 -6.53 -1.53
C LEU A 57 -9.93 -5.70 -0.56
N SER A 58 -9.52 -5.58 0.70
CA SER A 58 -10.19 -4.74 1.69
C SER A 58 -10.01 -3.25 1.40
N GLU A 59 -8.85 -2.83 0.94
CA GLU A 59 -8.57 -1.44 0.59
C GLU A 59 -9.25 -1.00 -0.70
N LYS A 60 -9.42 -1.89 -1.68
CA LYS A 60 -10.09 -1.58 -2.96
C LYS A 60 -11.47 -0.99 -2.76
N LYS A 61 -12.22 -1.45 -1.75
CA LYS A 61 -13.55 -0.93 -1.42
C LYS A 61 -13.53 0.54 -0.99
N ASN A 62 -12.42 0.98 -0.39
CA ASN A 62 -12.27 2.31 0.19
C ASN A 62 -11.53 3.30 -0.73
N ILE A 63 -10.93 2.83 -1.84
CA ILE A 63 -10.17 3.68 -2.75
C ILE A 63 -11.00 4.90 -3.19
N TYR A 64 -12.23 4.67 -3.60
CA TYR A 64 -13.13 5.71 -4.09
C TYR A 64 -13.35 6.82 -3.06
N THR A 65 -13.63 6.44 -1.80
CA THR A 65 -13.97 7.39 -0.74
C THR A 65 -12.76 8.03 -0.06
N THR A 66 -11.61 7.36 -0.07
CA THR A 66 -10.41 7.83 0.64
C THR A 66 -9.45 8.62 -0.23
N ARG A 67 -9.33 8.26 -1.51
CA ARG A 67 -8.46 9.01 -2.44
C ARG A 67 -9.06 10.36 -2.80
N LYS A 68 -8.20 11.26 -3.20
CA LYS A 68 -8.57 12.59 -3.71
C LYS A 68 -8.39 12.66 -5.22
N SER A 69 -9.15 13.50 -5.87
CA SER A 69 -8.97 13.92 -7.25
C SER A 69 -8.83 15.45 -7.34
N ILE A 70 -8.43 15.93 -8.50
CA ILE A 70 -8.28 17.37 -8.77
C ILE A 70 -9.65 17.98 -9.01
N HIS A 71 -9.98 19.04 -8.27
CA HIS A 71 -11.18 19.85 -8.39
C HIS A 71 -10.80 21.31 -8.61
N LEU A 72 -11.73 22.13 -9.10
CA LEU A 72 -11.51 23.56 -9.21
C LEU A 72 -11.67 24.26 -7.86
N SER A 73 -10.81 25.22 -7.58
CA SER A 73 -10.87 26.11 -6.40
C SER A 73 -11.78 27.34 -6.64
N LYS A 74 -12.03 27.69 -7.91
CA LYS A 74 -12.88 28.80 -8.36
C LYS A 74 -13.59 28.45 -9.68
N ASP A 75 -14.50 29.34 -10.12
CA ASP A 75 -15.15 29.23 -11.44
C ASP A 75 -14.11 29.49 -12.54
N LEU A 76 -14.14 28.72 -13.61
CA LEU A 76 -13.37 28.94 -14.82
C LEU A 76 -14.31 28.97 -16.04
N THR A 77 -14.08 29.92 -16.95
CA THR A 77 -14.79 30.00 -18.23
C THR A 77 -14.06 29.18 -19.30
N SER A 78 -14.81 28.75 -20.31
CA SER A 78 -14.26 28.06 -21.48
C SER A 78 -13.07 28.83 -22.07
N GLY A 79 -11.99 28.13 -22.37
CA GLY A 79 -10.76 28.72 -22.86
C GLY A 79 -9.77 29.21 -21.78
N SER A 80 -10.16 29.23 -20.49
CA SER A 80 -9.25 29.60 -19.40
C SER A 80 -8.12 28.58 -19.26
N ILE A 81 -6.91 29.07 -19.01
CA ILE A 81 -5.73 28.26 -18.69
C ILE A 81 -5.74 28.00 -17.18
N ILE A 82 -5.53 26.74 -16.79
CA ILE A 82 -5.47 26.32 -15.38
C ILE A 82 -4.11 26.68 -14.79
N ASN A 83 -4.11 27.47 -13.72
CA ASN A 83 -2.94 27.76 -12.89
C ASN A 83 -2.98 26.93 -11.60
N GLU A 84 -1.91 26.93 -10.85
CA GLU A 84 -1.79 26.15 -9.61
C GLU A 84 -2.87 26.52 -8.59
N GLU A 85 -3.18 27.81 -8.41
CA GLU A 85 -4.21 28.31 -7.49
C GLU A 85 -5.65 27.97 -7.92
N ASP A 86 -5.85 27.55 -9.17
CA ASP A 86 -7.18 27.23 -9.71
C ASP A 86 -7.66 25.82 -9.36
N ILE A 87 -6.79 24.99 -8.81
CA ILE A 87 -7.06 23.59 -8.50
C ILE A 87 -6.84 23.24 -7.04
N ILE A 88 -7.58 22.25 -6.54
CA ILE A 88 -7.55 21.82 -5.14
C ILE A 88 -7.79 20.30 -5.05
N PRO A 89 -7.11 19.58 -4.16
CA PRO A 89 -7.29 18.14 -4.00
C PRO A 89 -8.47 17.83 -3.06
N LEU A 90 -9.60 17.40 -3.59
CA LEU A 90 -10.78 17.00 -2.83
C LEU A 90 -11.15 15.52 -3.03
N ARG A 91 -11.93 14.95 -2.12
CA ARG A 91 -12.60 13.66 -2.28
C ARG A 91 -13.92 13.85 -3.01
N PRO A 92 -14.38 12.85 -3.78
CA PRO A 92 -13.86 11.48 -3.96
C PRO A 92 -12.71 11.41 -4.98
N GLY A 93 -12.05 10.24 -5.04
CA GLY A 93 -10.89 9.99 -5.90
C GLY A 93 -11.23 9.39 -7.27
N ASP A 94 -12.34 9.80 -7.87
CA ASP A 94 -12.87 9.29 -9.14
C ASP A 94 -12.73 10.25 -10.33
N GLY A 95 -12.05 11.37 -10.12
CA GLY A 95 -11.61 12.30 -11.16
C GLY A 95 -10.14 12.10 -11.53
N ILE A 96 -9.51 13.15 -12.07
CA ILE A 96 -8.07 13.13 -12.36
C ILE A 96 -7.30 12.97 -11.04
N CYS A 97 -6.43 11.93 -10.98
CA CYS A 97 -5.62 11.67 -9.81
C CYS A 97 -4.70 12.85 -9.49
N THR A 98 -4.57 13.19 -8.22
CA THR A 98 -3.70 14.28 -7.76
C THR A 98 -2.22 14.09 -8.09
N MET A 99 -1.79 12.86 -8.42
CA MET A 99 -0.43 12.60 -8.93
C MET A 99 -0.17 13.21 -10.32
N ASN A 100 -1.23 13.64 -11.02
CA ASN A 100 -1.12 14.32 -12.30
C ASN A 100 -1.16 15.86 -12.18
N TRP A 101 -0.92 16.39 -10.99
CA TRP A 101 -1.03 17.83 -10.68
C TRP A 101 -0.30 18.69 -11.70
N GLU A 102 0.99 18.46 -11.87
CA GLU A 102 1.85 19.19 -12.81
C GLU A 102 1.39 19.06 -14.27
N ASN A 103 0.78 17.95 -14.63
CA ASN A 103 0.30 17.70 -15.99
C ASN A 103 -1.01 18.45 -16.31
N ILE A 104 -1.69 18.99 -15.29
CA ILE A 104 -2.95 19.72 -15.44
C ILE A 104 -2.71 21.23 -15.50
N ILE A 105 -1.69 21.73 -14.81
CA ILE A 105 -1.29 23.14 -14.87
C ILE A 105 -0.90 23.48 -16.31
N GLY A 106 -1.38 24.62 -16.79
CA GLY A 106 -1.16 25.09 -18.17
C GLY A 106 -2.13 24.51 -19.22
N LYS A 107 -2.96 23.52 -18.87
CA LYS A 107 -4.03 23.04 -19.77
C LYS A 107 -5.19 24.02 -19.80
N GLN A 108 -5.95 23.98 -20.89
CA GLN A 108 -7.10 24.84 -21.12
C GLN A 108 -8.40 24.08 -20.82
N VAL A 109 -9.36 24.72 -20.16
CA VAL A 109 -10.72 24.14 -20.01
C VAL A 109 -11.54 24.38 -21.29
N ASN A 110 -12.27 23.37 -21.70
CA ASN A 110 -13.04 23.40 -22.96
C ASN A 110 -14.50 23.84 -22.79
N LYS A 111 -14.94 24.13 -21.57
CA LYS A 111 -16.28 24.62 -21.23
C LYS A 111 -16.27 25.39 -19.91
N ASP A 112 -17.34 26.10 -19.62
CA ASP A 112 -17.52 26.75 -18.32
C ASP A 112 -17.64 25.73 -17.21
N LEU A 113 -16.85 25.87 -16.17
CA LEU A 113 -16.80 24.98 -15.02
C LEU A 113 -16.93 25.79 -13.73
N LYS A 114 -17.72 25.27 -12.79
CA LYS A 114 -17.95 25.91 -11.49
C LYS A 114 -16.92 25.46 -10.46
N LYS A 115 -16.73 26.29 -9.46
CA LYS A 115 -15.96 25.96 -8.26
C LYS A 115 -16.38 24.60 -7.71
N PHE A 116 -15.41 23.81 -7.25
CA PHE A 116 -15.54 22.45 -6.77
C PHE A 116 -15.95 21.40 -7.82
N THR A 117 -16.05 21.79 -9.09
CA THR A 117 -16.19 20.81 -10.17
C THR A 117 -14.98 19.89 -10.19
N LYS A 118 -15.22 18.60 -10.15
CA LYS A 118 -14.23 17.56 -10.33
C LYS A 118 -13.74 17.54 -11.77
N LEU A 119 -12.42 17.68 -11.97
CA LEU A 119 -11.84 17.66 -13.31
C LEU A 119 -11.74 16.24 -13.86
N THR A 120 -12.09 16.11 -15.13
CA THR A 120 -11.89 14.90 -15.93
C THR A 120 -11.11 15.25 -17.20
N LEU A 121 -10.50 14.26 -17.86
CA LEU A 121 -9.78 14.50 -19.11
C LEU A 121 -10.66 15.09 -20.23
N LYS A 122 -11.98 14.87 -20.15
CA LYS A 122 -12.95 15.41 -21.11
C LYS A 122 -13.18 16.91 -20.94
N ASP A 123 -12.80 17.49 -19.84
CA ASP A 123 -12.96 18.91 -19.54
C ASP A 123 -11.80 19.76 -20.01
N LEU A 124 -10.75 19.11 -20.55
CA LEU A 124 -9.47 19.72 -20.91
C LEU A 124 -9.16 19.55 -22.40
N SER A 125 -8.41 20.50 -22.90
CA SER A 125 -7.84 20.51 -24.26
C SER A 125 -6.33 20.68 -24.21
#